data_c65cad6249f8bf80f1e0f1231dcacf30
#
_entry.id   c65cad6249f8bf80f1e0f1231dcacf30
#
_cell.length_a   1.000
_cell.length_b   1.000
_cell.length_c   1.000
_cell.angle_alpha   90.00
_cell.angle_beta   90.00
_cell.angle_gamma   90.00
#
_symmetry.space_group_name_H-M   'P 1'
#
loop_
_entity.id
_entity.type
_entity.pdbx_description
1 polymer ?
#
loop_
_entity_poly.entity_id
_entity_poly.type
_entity_poly.pdbx_seq_one_letter_code
_entity_poly.pdbx_strand_id
1 'polypeptide(L)'
;MKALSDRCGMTFVHIGHYGNWEWVASLTSGLQPSHIGAQIYHPLENDLWNKAFLDVRAQYGGENIPMSLTLRRSIQLKREAAPVVIGFIADQSPLFEATRYFVPSFLNHRDTPVYTGAEQ
;
A
#
# COMPACT_ATOMS: atom_id res chain seq x y z
N MET A 1 -9.09 12.17 -6.44
CA MET A 1 -9.00 11.40 -5.19
C MET A 1 -9.96 11.89 -4.10
N LYS A 2 -10.02 13.20 -3.81
CA LYS A 2 -10.90 13.75 -2.76
C LYS A 2 -12.36 13.29 -2.87
N ALA A 3 -12.97 13.40 -4.05
CA ALA A 3 -14.39 13.04 -4.26
C ALA A 3 -14.68 11.53 -4.06
N LEU A 4 -13.68 10.66 -4.21
CA LEU A 4 -13.83 9.21 -3.99
C LEU A 4 -13.71 8.86 -2.52
N SER A 5 -12.72 9.40 -1.80
CA SER A 5 -12.55 9.12 -0.37
C SER A 5 -13.72 9.66 0.46
N ASP A 6 -14.23 10.85 0.12
CA ASP A 6 -15.41 11.44 0.79
C ASP A 6 -16.68 10.59 0.60
N ARG A 7 -16.80 9.87 -0.52
CA ARG A 7 -17.97 9.01 -0.81
C ARG A 7 -17.86 7.60 -0.29
N CYS A 8 -16.65 7.04 -0.29
CA CYS A 8 -16.42 5.62 0.01
C CYS A 8 -15.87 5.38 1.41
N GLY A 9 -15.46 6.43 2.11
CA GLY A 9 -14.80 6.33 3.42
C GLY A 9 -13.39 5.74 3.38
N MET A 10 -13.10 4.82 2.46
CA MET A 10 -11.77 4.23 2.26
C MET A 10 -11.48 4.07 0.76
N THR A 11 -10.29 4.48 0.36
CA THR A 11 -9.81 4.39 -1.03
C THR A 11 -8.44 3.71 -1.05
N PHE A 12 -8.30 2.66 -1.84
CA PHE A 12 -6.99 2.06 -2.14
C PHE A 12 -6.46 2.62 -3.46
N VAL A 13 -5.23 3.07 -3.43
CA VAL A 13 -4.50 3.57 -4.60
C VAL A 13 -3.45 2.55 -4.98
N HIS A 14 -3.71 1.79 -6.04
CA HIS A 14 -2.75 0.82 -6.58
C HIS A 14 -1.70 1.52 -7.44
N ILE A 15 -0.45 1.22 -7.18
CA ILE A 15 0.71 1.85 -7.79
C ILE A 15 1.70 0.77 -8.18
N GLY A 16 2.45 1.01 -9.25
CA GLY A 16 3.56 0.15 -9.68
C GLY A 16 4.92 0.75 -9.29
N HIS A 17 5.95 -0.10 -9.22
CA HIS A 17 7.35 0.30 -9.06
C HIS A 17 7.88 0.94 -10.36
N TYR A 18 7.22 2.00 -10.82
CA TYR A 18 7.58 2.69 -12.05
C TYR A 18 7.98 4.15 -11.77
N GLY A 19 9.07 4.57 -12.36
CA GLY A 19 9.59 5.94 -12.17
C GLY A 19 9.94 6.22 -10.70
N ASN A 20 9.61 7.39 -10.22
CA ASN A 20 9.86 7.81 -8.84
C ASN A 20 8.71 7.40 -7.90
N TRP A 21 8.39 6.13 -7.85
CA TRP A 21 7.28 5.60 -7.04
C TRP A 21 7.37 5.94 -5.53
N GLU A 22 8.57 6.13 -4.98
CA GLU A 22 8.76 6.59 -3.58
C GLU A 22 8.11 7.95 -3.32
N TRP A 23 7.95 8.79 -4.34
CA TRP A 23 7.27 10.07 -4.19
C TRP A 23 5.78 9.94 -3.91
N VAL A 24 5.23 8.75 -4.05
CA VAL A 24 3.85 8.47 -3.66
C VAL A 24 3.59 8.78 -2.19
N ALA A 25 4.59 8.64 -1.32
CA ALA A 25 4.49 9.08 0.06
C ALA A 25 4.10 10.56 0.19
N SER A 26 4.52 11.40 -0.76
CA SER A 26 4.18 12.83 -0.75
C SER A 26 2.72 13.14 -1.09
N LEU A 27 1.99 12.18 -1.68
CA LEU A 27 0.55 12.36 -1.96
C LEU A 27 -0.26 12.60 -0.69
N THR A 28 0.22 12.11 0.46
CA THR A 28 -0.44 12.32 1.75
C THR A 28 -0.45 13.80 2.14
N SER A 29 0.58 14.57 1.78
CA SER A 29 0.63 16.02 2.05
C SER A 29 -0.41 16.82 1.25
N GLY A 30 -0.91 16.26 0.15
CA GLY A 30 -2.00 16.84 -0.65
C GLY A 30 -3.41 16.48 -0.17
N LEU A 31 -3.53 15.65 0.86
CA LEU A 31 -4.81 15.32 1.46
C LEU A 31 -5.30 16.45 2.37
N GLN A 32 -6.62 16.49 2.60
CA GLN A 32 -7.17 17.44 3.58
C GLN A 32 -6.81 16.98 5.01
N PRO A 33 -6.74 17.89 5.98
CA PRO A 33 -6.45 17.55 7.38
C PRO A 33 -7.41 16.53 8.00
N SER A 34 -8.63 16.40 7.45
CA SER A 34 -9.63 15.42 7.88
C SER A 34 -9.40 14.01 7.32
N HIS A 35 -8.48 13.84 6.38
CA HIS A 35 -8.19 12.56 5.74
C HIS A 35 -7.01 11.87 6.41
N ILE A 36 -7.08 10.55 6.50
CA ILE A 36 -5.96 9.73 6.92
C ILE A 36 -5.27 9.20 5.66
N GLY A 37 -4.01 9.58 5.48
CA GLY A 37 -3.14 9.00 4.45
C GLY A 37 -2.33 7.86 5.04
N ALA A 38 -2.25 6.74 4.35
CA ALA A 38 -1.44 5.60 4.75
C ALA A 38 -0.76 4.94 3.55
N GLN A 39 0.31 4.21 3.78
CA GLN A 39 0.98 3.41 2.78
C GLN A 39 1.42 2.06 3.35
N ILE A 40 1.30 1.03 2.54
CA ILE A 40 1.72 -0.30 2.92
C ILE A 40 3.17 -0.50 2.50
N TYR A 41 3.97 -1.06 3.40
CA TYR A 41 5.38 -1.33 3.12
C TYR A 41 5.80 -2.72 3.61
N HIS A 42 6.80 -3.27 2.97
CA HIS A 42 7.51 -4.45 3.45
C HIS A 42 8.68 -4.00 4.33
N PRO A 43 8.75 -4.43 5.61
CA PRO A 43 9.89 -4.11 6.47
C PRO A 43 11.20 -4.62 5.87
N LEU A 44 12.25 -3.81 5.93
CA LEU A 44 13.58 -4.20 5.50
C LEU A 44 14.28 -4.99 6.60
N GLU A 45 15.12 -5.96 6.22
CA GLU A 45 15.91 -6.76 7.17
C GLU A 45 16.92 -5.92 7.97
N ASN A 46 17.43 -4.86 7.37
CA ASN A 46 18.36 -3.94 8.03
C ASN A 46 17.59 -2.84 8.76
N ASP A 47 17.64 -2.85 10.08
CA ASP A 47 16.90 -1.93 10.96
C ASP A 47 17.25 -0.46 10.72
N LEU A 48 18.52 -0.15 10.43
CA LEU A 48 18.96 1.23 10.19
C LEU A 48 18.30 1.79 8.92
N TRP A 49 18.36 1.05 7.83
CA TRP A 49 17.72 1.44 6.58
C TRP A 49 16.21 1.44 6.69
N ASN A 50 15.62 0.45 7.38
CA ASN A 50 14.19 0.40 7.62
C ASN A 50 13.72 1.67 8.34
N LYS A 51 14.41 2.07 9.41
CA LYS A 51 14.10 3.31 10.13
C LYS A 51 14.26 4.55 9.25
N ALA A 52 15.37 4.66 8.52
CA ALA A 52 15.62 5.81 7.65
C ALA A 52 14.50 5.99 6.60
N PHE A 53 14.06 4.92 5.94
CA PHE A 53 12.96 4.99 4.98
C PHE A 53 11.62 5.32 5.63
N LEU A 54 11.34 4.78 6.82
CA LEU A 54 10.12 5.13 7.55
C LEU A 54 10.11 6.59 7.97
N ASP A 55 11.23 7.13 8.44
CA ASP A 55 11.36 8.53 8.82
C ASP A 55 11.15 9.46 7.61
N VAL A 56 11.71 9.12 6.43
CA VAL A 56 11.49 9.88 5.19
C VAL A 56 10.01 9.86 4.79
N ARG A 57 9.37 8.70 4.81
CA ARG A 57 7.97 8.57 4.43
C ARG A 57 7.02 9.28 5.41
N ALA A 58 7.35 9.27 6.70
CA ALA A 58 6.56 9.92 7.75
C ALA A 58 6.56 11.46 7.66
N GLN A 59 7.56 12.06 7.00
CA GLN A 59 7.64 13.52 6.82
C GLN A 59 6.44 14.12 6.10
N TYR A 60 5.74 13.32 5.31
CA TYR A 60 4.56 13.74 4.57
C TYR A 60 3.23 13.53 5.32
N GLY A 61 3.31 13.14 6.60
CA GLY A 61 2.13 12.98 7.48
C GLY A 61 1.32 11.70 7.25
N GLY A 62 1.85 10.76 6.43
CA GLY A 62 1.21 9.47 6.20
C GLY A 62 1.60 8.41 7.23
N GLU A 63 0.68 7.50 7.53
CA GLU A 63 0.94 6.31 8.35
C GLU A 63 1.64 5.23 7.54
N ASN A 64 2.71 4.65 8.08
CA ASN A 64 3.38 3.49 7.48
C ASN A 64 2.82 2.20 8.07
N ILE A 65 2.16 1.38 7.26
CA ILE A 65 1.52 0.13 7.68
C ILE A 65 2.39 -1.05 7.21
N PRO A 66 2.95 -1.85 8.12
CA PRO A 66 3.64 -3.08 7.73
C PRO A 66 2.69 -4.03 7.00
N MET A 67 3.16 -4.70 5.95
CA MET A 67 2.35 -5.60 5.13
C MET A 67 1.63 -6.68 5.96
N SER A 68 2.28 -7.20 7.02
CA SER A 68 1.70 -8.19 7.92
C SER A 68 0.51 -7.67 8.75
N LEU A 69 0.36 -6.35 8.89
CA LEU A 69 -0.71 -5.71 9.66
C LEU A 69 -1.77 -5.04 8.79
N THR A 70 -1.66 -5.15 7.46
CA THR A 70 -2.52 -4.46 6.50
C THR A 70 -4.01 -4.66 6.80
N LEU A 71 -4.47 -5.89 6.85
CA LEU A 71 -5.90 -6.19 7.07
C LEU A 71 -6.38 -5.66 8.43
N ARG A 72 -5.63 -5.92 9.47
CA ARG A 72 -5.99 -5.48 10.84
C ARG A 72 -6.09 -3.96 10.91
N ARG A 73 -5.10 -3.24 10.36
CA ARG A 73 -5.08 -1.78 10.42
C ARG A 73 -6.15 -1.16 9.51
N SER A 74 -6.39 -1.73 8.33
CA SER A 74 -7.48 -1.29 7.44
C SER A 74 -8.86 -1.39 8.11
N ILE A 75 -9.14 -2.48 8.83
CA ILE A 75 -10.38 -2.62 9.60
C ILE A 75 -10.48 -1.55 10.72
N GLN A 76 -9.37 -1.25 11.40
CA GLN A 76 -9.35 -0.20 12.42
C GLN A 76 -9.62 1.18 11.81
N LEU A 77 -8.90 1.52 10.73
CA LEU A 77 -9.06 2.79 10.02
C LEU A 77 -10.50 2.98 9.51
N LYS A 78 -11.12 1.92 9.02
CA LYS A 78 -12.54 1.97 8.59
C LYS A 78 -13.49 2.37 9.73
N ARG A 79 -13.12 2.09 10.97
CA ARG A 79 -13.94 2.44 12.16
C ARG A 79 -13.69 3.87 12.67
N GLU A 80 -12.61 4.53 12.24
CA GLU A 80 -12.24 5.86 12.70
C GLU A 80 -13.11 6.98 12.09
N ALA A 81 -14.09 6.66 11.25
CA ALA A 81 -15.05 7.57 10.61
C ALA A 81 -14.43 8.74 9.81
N ALA A 82 -13.13 8.70 9.55
CA ALA A 82 -12.43 9.65 8.70
C ALA A 82 -12.23 9.03 7.30
N PRO A 83 -12.23 9.83 6.22
CA PRO A 83 -11.86 9.35 4.90
C PRO A 83 -10.40 8.88 4.87
N VAL A 84 -10.18 7.67 4.40
CA VAL A 84 -8.86 7.03 4.38
C VAL A 84 -8.38 6.82 2.95
N VAL A 85 -7.12 7.12 2.69
CA VAL A 85 -6.44 6.84 1.42
C VAL A 85 -5.20 5.98 1.70
N ILE A 86 -5.18 4.76 1.17
CA ILE A 86 -4.08 3.81 1.39
C ILE A 86 -3.37 3.54 0.07
N GLY A 87 -2.07 3.84 0.01
CA GLY A 87 -1.19 3.50 -1.10
C GLY A 87 -0.79 2.04 -1.06
N PHE A 88 -0.95 1.34 -2.16
CA PHE A 88 -0.63 -0.07 -2.34
C PHE A 88 0.29 -0.24 -3.56
N ILE A 89 1.51 -0.70 -3.34
CA ILE A 89 2.43 -1.05 -4.43
C ILE A 89 2.36 -2.57 -4.60
N ALA A 90 1.71 -3.05 -5.65
CA ALA A 90 1.33 -4.46 -5.79
C ALA A 90 1.60 -5.02 -7.20
N ASP A 91 2.60 -4.50 -7.90
CA ASP A 91 2.96 -4.91 -9.26
C ASP A 91 4.10 -5.94 -9.31
N GLN A 92 4.73 -6.27 -8.19
CA GLN A 92 5.77 -7.29 -8.14
C GLN A 92 5.17 -8.68 -8.01
N SER A 93 5.88 -9.66 -8.60
CA SER A 93 5.54 -11.07 -8.43
C SER A 93 5.86 -11.52 -6.99
N PRO A 94 4.97 -12.25 -6.33
CA PRO A 94 5.28 -12.84 -5.03
C PRO A 94 6.39 -13.89 -5.15
N LEU A 95 7.08 -14.18 -4.05
CA LEU A 95 7.98 -15.33 -3.97
C LEU A 95 7.18 -16.60 -4.24
N PHE A 96 7.71 -17.46 -5.11
CA PHE A 96 7.02 -18.67 -5.57
C PHE A 96 6.54 -19.55 -4.41
N GLU A 97 7.34 -19.68 -3.37
CA GLU A 97 7.03 -20.46 -2.17
C GLU A 97 5.87 -19.88 -1.33
N ALA A 98 5.62 -18.58 -1.43
CA ALA A 98 4.55 -17.90 -0.71
C ALA A 98 3.27 -17.77 -1.52
N THR A 99 3.27 -18.22 -2.78
CA THR A 99 2.17 -18.00 -3.71
C THR A 99 1.13 -19.11 -3.60
N ARG A 100 -0.13 -18.72 -3.44
CA ARG A 100 -1.28 -19.64 -3.43
C ARG A 100 -2.09 -19.62 -4.73
N TYR A 101 -1.91 -18.57 -5.53
CA TYR A 101 -2.70 -18.34 -6.73
C TYR A 101 -1.80 -18.09 -7.94
N PHE A 102 -2.13 -18.77 -9.03
CA PHE A 102 -1.40 -18.67 -10.27
C PHE A 102 -2.37 -18.40 -11.41
N VAL A 103 -2.00 -17.49 -12.28
CA VAL A 103 -2.67 -17.31 -13.56
C VAL A 103 -2.04 -18.32 -14.54
N PRO A 104 -2.86 -19.15 -15.22
CA PRO A 104 -2.35 -20.23 -16.10
C PRO A 104 -1.41 -19.73 -17.20
N SER A 105 -1.65 -18.52 -17.70
CA SER A 105 -0.75 -17.89 -18.69
C SER A 105 -0.91 -16.36 -18.62
N PHE A 106 0.20 -15.65 -18.49
CA PHE A 106 0.28 -14.20 -18.60
C PHE A 106 1.54 -13.82 -19.37
N LEU A 107 1.39 -13.07 -20.48
CA LEU A 107 2.49 -12.64 -21.36
C LEU A 107 3.44 -13.80 -21.76
N ASN A 108 2.89 -14.96 -22.17
CA ASN A 108 3.61 -16.19 -22.51
C ASN A 108 4.36 -16.88 -21.36
N HIS A 109 4.20 -16.42 -20.12
CA HIS A 109 4.68 -17.12 -18.93
C HIS A 109 3.57 -18.02 -18.38
N ARG A 110 3.88 -19.32 -18.21
CA ARG A 110 2.97 -20.27 -17.58
C ARG A 110 3.05 -20.15 -16.06
N ASP A 111 1.92 -20.43 -15.41
CA ASP A 111 1.83 -20.47 -13.96
C ASP A 111 2.40 -19.21 -13.30
N THR A 112 1.96 -18.04 -13.80
CA THR A 112 2.41 -16.74 -13.28
C THR A 112 1.82 -16.49 -11.90
N PRO A 113 2.66 -16.34 -10.85
CA PRO A 113 2.21 -16.07 -9.51
C PRO A 113 1.60 -14.67 -9.40
N VAL A 114 0.50 -14.55 -8.65
CA VAL A 114 -0.16 -13.26 -8.41
C VAL A 114 -0.38 -13.01 -6.92
N TYR A 115 -0.23 -11.75 -6.52
CA TYR A 115 -0.65 -11.30 -5.21
C TYR A 115 -2.16 -11.11 -5.18
N THR A 116 -2.81 -11.71 -4.18
CA THR A 116 -4.26 -11.55 -3.95
C THR A 116 -4.57 -10.77 -2.68
N GLY A 117 -3.55 -10.34 -1.94
CA GLY A 117 -3.74 -9.62 -0.67
C GLY A 117 -4.40 -8.24 -0.80
N ALA A 118 -4.32 -7.62 -1.98
CA ALA A 118 -4.92 -6.32 -2.22
C ALA A 118 -6.42 -6.39 -2.59
N GLU A 119 -6.94 -7.59 -2.90
CA GLU A 119 -8.33 -7.83 -3.32
C GLU A 119 -9.22 -8.34 -2.17
N GLN A 120 -8.61 -8.71 -1.04
CA GLN A 120 -9.30 -9.20 0.16
C GLN A 120 -9.68 -8.04 1.09
#